data_de6a18dead3f4b3aaff45ed8aca63e8f
#
_entry.id   de6a18dead3f4b3aaff45ed8aca63e8f
#
_cell.length_a   1.000
_cell.length_b   1.000
_cell.length_c   1.000
_cell.angle_alpha   90.00
_cell.angle_beta   90.00
_cell.angle_gamma   90.00
#
_symmetry.space_group_name_H-M   'P 1'
#
loop_
_entity.id
_entity.type
_entity.pdbx_description
1 polymer ?
#
loop_
_entity_poly.entity_id
_entity_poly.type
_entity_poly.pdbx_seq_one_letter_code
_entity_poly.pdbx_strand_id
1 'polypeptide(L)'
;MFEIFTVGFACFGALLWWIIVLLPWKPTSTKEYLESNPRLNSEQISNVTVLIPARNESASIERTLQALSTQGKNLPIIIVDDQSEDDTSEKAKNFPVTIISGTTLPTGWSGKLWALEQGLAHIKTSYVLLLDADIELDNGMVATLLQKAEHEQLAFVSLMAEPNMDSFIERLLMPAFVFFFKLLYPFKLSNTPQSKIAAAAGGCILVKREALHQIGAFNCLRNALIDDCTLANRVKQAGFLTWTGLSHSVKSHREYQTLMPIWDMVARTAFTQLNYSIFWLLVCTLLMISLFWFAPVGSFLAEEWLGVMIGLFTWLAMLVAYIPTL
;
A
#
# COMPACT_ATOMS: atom_id res chain seq x y z
N MET A 1 12.86 -38.27 19.50
CA MET A 1 12.70 -37.90 18.07
C MET A 1 11.88 -36.65 17.90
N PHE A 2 10.70 -36.51 18.53
CA PHE A 2 9.85 -35.30 18.47
C PHE A 2 10.59 -34.04 18.96
N GLU A 3 11.28 -34.09 20.08
CA GLU A 3 12.04 -32.95 20.62
C GLU A 3 13.15 -32.47 19.69
N ILE A 4 13.89 -33.39 19.04
CA ILE A 4 14.95 -33.02 18.09
C ILE A 4 14.37 -32.28 16.89
N PHE A 5 13.20 -32.69 16.38
CA PHE A 5 12.51 -31.99 15.32
C PHE A 5 12.04 -30.60 15.77
N THR A 6 11.43 -30.50 16.96
CA THR A 6 10.94 -29.23 17.52
C THR A 6 12.07 -28.22 17.70
N VAL A 7 13.18 -28.64 18.30
CA VAL A 7 14.38 -27.79 18.50
C VAL A 7 14.99 -27.40 17.13
N GLY A 8 15.06 -28.35 16.17
CA GLY A 8 15.57 -28.06 14.84
C GLY A 8 14.76 -26.97 14.11
N PHE A 9 13.42 -27.09 14.09
CA PHE A 9 12.54 -26.08 13.52
C PHE A 9 12.59 -24.75 14.28
N ALA A 10 12.73 -24.79 15.61
CA ALA A 10 12.86 -23.58 16.42
C ALA A 10 14.18 -22.84 16.12
N CYS A 11 15.31 -23.54 16.03
CA CYS A 11 16.59 -22.97 15.62
C CYS A 11 16.52 -22.35 14.21
N PHE A 12 15.90 -23.05 13.28
CA PHE A 12 15.73 -22.55 11.91
C PHE A 12 14.89 -21.27 11.87
N GLY A 13 13.76 -21.24 12.57
CA GLY A 13 12.91 -20.05 12.66
C GLY A 13 13.60 -18.87 13.35
N ALA A 14 14.35 -19.13 14.45
CA ALA A 14 15.16 -18.12 15.13
C ALA A 14 16.23 -17.52 14.20
N LEU A 15 16.93 -18.37 13.45
CA LEU A 15 17.91 -17.93 12.45
C LEU A 15 17.27 -17.05 11.38
N LEU A 16 16.09 -17.42 10.86
CA LEU A 16 15.37 -16.60 9.87
C LEU A 16 14.97 -15.23 10.42
N TRP A 17 14.50 -15.14 11.67
CA TRP A 17 14.19 -13.87 12.31
C TRP A 17 15.41 -12.94 12.39
N TRP A 18 16.57 -13.48 12.78
CA TRP A 18 17.79 -12.69 12.82
C TRP A 18 18.31 -12.32 11.43
N ILE A 19 18.11 -13.19 10.42
CA ILE A 19 18.37 -12.83 9.02
C ILE A 19 17.52 -11.62 8.63
N ILE A 20 16.21 -11.62 8.92
CA ILE A 20 15.31 -10.50 8.61
C ILE A 20 15.81 -9.18 9.26
N VAL A 21 16.19 -9.23 10.54
CA VAL A 21 16.71 -8.05 11.28
C VAL A 21 18.02 -7.53 10.68
N LEU A 22 18.90 -8.45 10.26
CA LEU A 22 20.25 -8.12 9.77
C LEU A 22 20.34 -7.82 8.27
N LEU A 23 19.22 -7.96 7.53
CA LEU A 23 19.20 -7.65 6.09
C LEU A 23 19.71 -6.23 5.81
N PRO A 24 20.64 -6.03 4.85
CA PRO A 24 21.27 -4.74 4.59
C PRO A 24 20.29 -3.66 4.12
N TRP A 25 19.17 -4.06 3.53
CA TRP A 25 18.11 -3.15 3.10
C TRP A 25 17.07 -2.88 4.19
N LYS A 26 17.22 -3.47 5.38
CA LYS A 26 16.42 -3.21 6.60
C LYS A 26 14.91 -3.10 6.30
N PRO A 27 14.23 -4.17 5.92
CA PRO A 27 12.82 -4.13 5.52
C PRO A 27 11.90 -3.62 6.65
N THR A 28 12.34 -3.73 7.89
CA THR A 28 11.63 -3.26 9.09
C THR A 28 11.82 -1.76 9.39
N SER A 29 12.71 -1.07 8.63
CA SER A 29 12.95 0.38 8.81
C SER A 29 11.71 1.21 8.45
N THR A 30 11.48 2.29 9.19
CA THR A 30 10.43 3.29 8.93
C THR A 30 11.01 4.65 8.52
N LYS A 31 12.22 4.66 7.95
CA LYS A 31 12.90 5.90 7.54
C LYS A 31 12.31 6.51 6.27
N GLU A 32 11.70 5.70 5.43
CA GLU A 32 11.02 6.14 4.24
C GLU A 32 9.61 6.62 4.61
N TYR A 33 9.48 7.89 4.99
CA TYR A 33 8.20 8.50 5.34
C TYR A 33 8.10 9.93 4.77
N LEU A 34 6.89 10.42 4.61
CA LEU A 34 6.60 11.78 4.17
C LEU A 34 5.33 12.27 4.86
N GLU A 35 5.47 13.36 5.62
CA GLU A 35 4.35 14.01 6.29
C GLU A 35 3.98 15.33 5.63
N SER A 36 2.73 15.74 5.79
CA SER A 36 2.21 16.97 5.21
C SER A 36 2.93 18.21 5.77
N ASN A 37 3.13 19.20 4.92
CA ASN A 37 3.62 20.50 5.34
C ASN A 37 2.58 21.59 4.99
N PRO A 38 1.76 22.02 5.95
CA PRO A 38 0.69 23.00 5.71
C PRO A 38 1.20 24.42 5.37
N ARG A 39 2.52 24.65 5.47
CA ARG A 39 3.14 25.95 5.11
C ARG A 39 3.52 26.05 3.63
N LEU A 40 3.44 24.94 2.89
CA LEU A 40 3.75 24.98 1.46
C LEU A 40 2.69 25.76 0.69
N ASN A 41 3.17 26.53 -0.28
CA ASN A 41 2.29 27.36 -1.10
C ASN A 41 1.38 26.50 -1.99
N SER A 42 0.09 26.74 -1.90
CA SER A 42 -0.93 26.02 -2.66
C SER A 42 -1.04 26.46 -4.14
N GLU A 43 -0.28 27.49 -4.59
CA GLU A 43 -0.36 27.96 -5.99
C GLU A 43 0.12 26.93 -7.01
N GLN A 44 1.08 26.11 -6.64
CA GLN A 44 1.65 25.09 -7.55
C GLN A 44 0.76 23.86 -7.75
N ILE A 45 -0.22 23.62 -6.86
CA ILE A 45 -1.09 22.43 -6.96
C ILE A 45 -2.02 22.43 -8.18
N SER A 46 -2.18 23.57 -8.86
CA SER A 46 -2.93 23.65 -10.15
C SER A 46 -2.35 22.75 -11.25
N ASN A 47 -1.11 22.28 -11.07
CA ASN A 47 -0.43 21.32 -11.96
C ASN A 47 -0.76 19.86 -11.65
N VAL A 48 -1.57 19.61 -10.62
CA VAL A 48 -2.03 18.28 -10.20
C VAL A 48 -3.53 18.20 -10.44
N THR A 49 -3.99 17.08 -11.00
CA THR A 49 -5.42 16.70 -10.98
C THR A 49 -5.58 15.48 -10.10
N VAL A 50 -6.51 15.54 -9.15
CA VAL A 50 -6.90 14.37 -8.36
C VAL A 50 -7.88 13.53 -9.17
N LEU A 51 -7.62 12.24 -9.27
CA LEU A 51 -8.47 11.26 -9.95
C LEU A 51 -8.93 10.20 -8.95
N ILE A 52 -10.24 10.16 -8.73
CA ILE A 52 -10.88 9.27 -7.74
C ILE A 52 -11.80 8.29 -8.47
N PRO A 53 -11.48 7.00 -8.52
CA PRO A 53 -12.45 5.98 -8.90
C PRO A 53 -13.38 5.71 -7.71
N ALA A 54 -14.68 5.76 -7.91
CA ALA A 54 -15.67 5.55 -6.84
C ALA A 54 -16.74 4.55 -7.26
N ARG A 55 -17.06 3.61 -6.37
CA ARG A 55 -18.19 2.71 -6.52
C ARG A 55 -18.73 2.31 -5.15
N ASN A 56 -19.95 2.75 -4.82
CA ASN A 56 -20.61 2.50 -3.55
C ASN A 56 -19.77 2.98 -2.34
N GLU A 57 -19.30 4.23 -2.43
CA GLU A 57 -18.43 4.87 -1.42
C GLU A 57 -19.15 6.00 -0.68
N SER A 58 -20.49 5.93 -0.55
CA SER A 58 -21.30 6.97 0.10
C SER A 58 -20.92 7.21 1.56
N ALA A 59 -20.30 6.23 2.23
CA ALA A 59 -19.85 6.38 3.62
C ALA A 59 -18.59 7.24 3.78
N SER A 60 -17.71 7.28 2.77
CA SER A 60 -16.35 7.85 2.85
C SER A 60 -16.14 9.08 1.97
N ILE A 61 -16.80 9.14 0.81
CA ILE A 61 -16.54 10.13 -0.24
C ILE A 61 -16.61 11.59 0.24
N GLU A 62 -17.56 11.95 1.10
CA GLU A 62 -17.70 13.31 1.62
C GLU A 62 -16.49 13.73 2.45
N ARG A 63 -15.97 12.83 3.32
CA ARG A 63 -14.78 13.09 4.12
C ARG A 63 -13.54 13.30 3.25
N THR A 64 -13.34 12.45 2.25
CA THR A 64 -12.26 12.58 1.28
C THR A 64 -12.33 13.92 0.54
N LEU A 65 -13.50 14.33 0.05
CA LEU A 65 -13.68 15.58 -0.66
C LEU A 65 -13.54 16.80 0.25
N GLN A 66 -13.99 16.70 1.50
CA GLN A 66 -13.80 17.75 2.49
C GLN A 66 -12.30 17.97 2.78
N ALA A 67 -11.53 16.91 2.96
CA ALA A 67 -10.08 16.98 3.13
C ALA A 67 -9.39 17.58 1.90
N LEU A 68 -9.81 17.20 0.69
CA LEU A 68 -9.29 17.79 -0.55
C LEU A 68 -9.61 19.28 -0.70
N SER A 69 -10.74 19.75 -0.19
CA SER A 69 -11.09 21.18 -0.21
C SER A 69 -10.12 22.04 0.60
N THR A 70 -9.41 21.47 1.55
CA THR A 70 -8.41 22.17 2.38
C THR A 70 -7.03 22.25 1.74
N GLN A 71 -6.78 21.51 0.64
CA GLN A 71 -5.46 21.44 -0.01
C GLN A 71 -5.11 22.71 -0.80
N GLY A 72 -6.12 23.47 -1.27
CA GLY A 72 -5.94 24.72 -2.00
C GLY A 72 -7.09 25.02 -2.96
N LYS A 73 -7.17 26.28 -3.40
CA LYS A 73 -8.35 26.79 -4.15
C LYS A 73 -8.48 26.28 -5.59
N ASN A 74 -7.41 25.82 -6.21
CA ASN A 74 -7.37 25.53 -7.66
C ASN A 74 -6.93 24.08 -7.91
N LEU A 75 -7.31 23.13 -7.05
CA LEU A 75 -7.04 21.71 -7.24
C LEU A 75 -8.17 21.08 -8.07
N PRO A 76 -7.94 20.72 -9.34
CA PRO A 76 -8.94 20.00 -10.13
C PRO A 76 -9.16 18.61 -9.56
N ILE A 77 -10.43 18.24 -9.37
CA ILE A 77 -10.82 16.91 -8.87
C ILE A 77 -11.77 16.27 -9.88
N ILE A 78 -11.43 15.08 -10.33
CA ILE A 78 -12.26 14.26 -11.21
C ILE A 78 -12.63 12.98 -10.45
N ILE A 79 -13.93 12.72 -10.37
CA ILE A 79 -14.48 11.47 -9.84
C ILE A 79 -15.04 10.68 -11.00
N VAL A 80 -14.67 9.40 -11.10
CA VAL A 80 -15.30 8.47 -12.03
C VAL A 80 -16.18 7.54 -11.22
N ASP A 81 -17.49 7.74 -11.35
CA ASP A 81 -18.50 6.92 -10.71
C ASP A 81 -18.73 5.64 -11.52
N ASP A 82 -18.14 4.54 -11.04
CA ASP A 82 -18.24 3.22 -11.67
C ASP A 82 -19.58 2.54 -11.34
N GLN A 83 -20.69 3.19 -11.75
CA GLN A 83 -22.05 2.67 -11.61
C GLN A 83 -22.43 2.40 -10.14
N SER A 84 -22.26 3.40 -9.28
CA SER A 84 -22.72 3.31 -7.89
C SER A 84 -24.24 3.18 -7.82
N GLU A 85 -24.72 2.34 -6.90
CA GLU A 85 -26.15 2.11 -6.61
C GLU A 85 -26.59 2.83 -5.34
N ASP A 86 -25.66 3.50 -4.63
CA ASP A 86 -25.87 4.27 -3.42
C ASP A 86 -25.78 5.78 -3.67
N ASP A 87 -25.78 6.58 -2.62
CA ASP A 87 -25.76 8.05 -2.68
C ASP A 87 -24.36 8.63 -3.00
N THR A 88 -23.38 7.83 -3.45
CA THR A 88 -21.99 8.29 -3.73
C THR A 88 -21.98 9.51 -4.65
N SER A 89 -22.63 9.43 -5.80
CA SER A 89 -22.65 10.48 -6.81
C SER A 89 -23.40 11.74 -6.31
N GLU A 90 -24.50 11.55 -5.58
CA GLU A 90 -25.29 12.66 -5.01
C GLU A 90 -24.48 13.46 -3.98
N LYS A 91 -23.76 12.77 -3.10
CA LYS A 91 -22.88 13.37 -2.10
C LYS A 91 -21.72 14.13 -2.75
N ALA A 92 -21.13 13.55 -3.80
CA ALA A 92 -20.03 14.18 -4.52
C ALA A 92 -20.43 15.50 -5.22
N LYS A 93 -21.68 15.65 -5.67
CA LYS A 93 -22.20 16.88 -6.29
C LYS A 93 -22.20 18.09 -5.37
N ASN A 94 -22.12 17.91 -4.05
CA ASN A 94 -22.03 19.01 -3.08
C ASN A 94 -20.67 19.70 -3.06
N PHE A 95 -19.68 19.19 -3.82
CA PHE A 95 -18.32 19.70 -3.88
C PHE A 95 -17.98 20.22 -5.30
N PRO A 96 -16.99 21.12 -5.43
CA PRO A 96 -16.56 21.64 -6.73
C PRO A 96 -15.71 20.59 -7.49
N VAL A 97 -16.33 19.52 -7.93
CA VAL A 97 -15.68 18.39 -8.62
C VAL A 97 -16.31 18.11 -9.98
N THR A 98 -15.55 17.47 -10.86
CA THR A 98 -16.09 16.94 -12.12
C THR A 98 -16.43 15.48 -11.92
N ILE A 99 -17.70 15.11 -12.14
CA ILE A 99 -18.14 13.73 -12.05
C ILE A 99 -18.31 13.16 -13.47
N ILE A 100 -17.69 12.03 -13.71
CA ILE A 100 -17.80 11.25 -14.96
C ILE A 100 -18.55 9.97 -14.63
N SER A 101 -19.64 9.70 -15.32
CA SER A 101 -20.33 8.42 -15.23
C SER A 101 -19.53 7.34 -15.98
N GLY A 102 -19.11 6.31 -15.27
CA GLY A 102 -18.37 5.18 -15.80
C GLY A 102 -19.20 4.40 -16.84
N THR A 103 -18.53 3.91 -17.85
CA THR A 103 -19.14 3.06 -18.87
C THR A 103 -19.04 1.58 -18.51
N THR A 104 -19.76 0.73 -19.21
CA THR A 104 -19.76 -0.73 -19.01
C THR A 104 -18.33 -1.29 -19.01
N LEU A 105 -18.03 -2.15 -18.04
CA LEU A 105 -16.73 -2.76 -17.85
C LEU A 105 -16.33 -3.68 -19.01
N PRO A 106 -15.25 -3.40 -19.75
CA PRO A 106 -14.78 -4.28 -20.82
C PRO A 106 -14.12 -5.55 -20.26
N THR A 107 -14.09 -6.61 -21.04
CA THR A 107 -13.44 -7.87 -20.68
C THR A 107 -11.96 -7.66 -20.34
N GLY A 108 -11.53 -8.23 -19.22
CA GLY A 108 -10.14 -8.18 -18.74
C GLY A 108 -9.78 -6.91 -17.95
N TRP A 109 -10.73 -6.01 -17.70
CA TRP A 109 -10.53 -4.86 -16.82
C TRP A 109 -11.11 -5.11 -15.44
N SER A 110 -10.49 -4.53 -14.40
CA SER A 110 -11.14 -4.32 -13.10
C SER A 110 -11.89 -2.99 -13.12
N GLY A 111 -12.97 -2.85 -12.32
CA GLY A 111 -13.74 -1.61 -12.23
C GLY A 111 -12.87 -0.40 -11.92
N LYS A 112 -12.01 -0.50 -10.89
CA LYS A 112 -11.07 0.57 -10.50
C LYS A 112 -10.17 1.01 -11.66
N LEU A 113 -9.51 0.08 -12.34
CA LEU A 113 -8.59 0.40 -13.44
C LEU A 113 -9.34 0.99 -14.65
N TRP A 114 -10.55 0.50 -14.93
CA TRP A 114 -11.38 1.03 -16.01
C TRP A 114 -11.86 2.45 -15.71
N ALA A 115 -12.24 2.72 -14.47
CA ALA A 115 -12.60 4.07 -14.04
C ALA A 115 -11.41 5.03 -14.16
N LEU A 116 -10.21 4.61 -13.71
CA LEU A 116 -8.98 5.40 -13.84
C LEU A 116 -8.63 5.68 -15.31
N GLU A 117 -8.76 4.70 -16.21
CA GLU A 117 -8.49 4.88 -17.64
C GLU A 117 -9.44 5.91 -18.27
N GLN A 118 -10.74 5.84 -17.95
CA GLN A 118 -11.73 6.81 -18.43
C GLN A 118 -11.44 8.22 -17.90
N GLY A 119 -11.13 8.36 -16.61
CA GLY A 119 -10.82 9.66 -16.00
C GLY A 119 -9.54 10.27 -16.56
N LEU A 120 -8.51 9.47 -16.85
CA LEU A 120 -7.22 9.95 -17.38
C LEU A 120 -7.39 10.73 -18.70
N ALA A 121 -8.34 10.34 -19.53
CA ALA A 121 -8.62 11.00 -20.80
C ALA A 121 -9.03 12.49 -20.65
N HIS A 122 -9.54 12.87 -19.48
CA HIS A 122 -9.97 14.26 -19.16
C HIS A 122 -8.89 15.10 -18.48
N ILE A 123 -7.72 14.51 -18.14
CA ILE A 123 -6.66 15.18 -17.40
C ILE A 123 -5.68 15.86 -18.35
N LYS A 124 -5.41 17.16 -18.08
CA LYS A 124 -4.48 17.98 -18.85
C LYS A 124 -3.24 18.40 -18.06
N THR A 125 -3.28 18.30 -16.73
CA THR A 125 -2.19 18.65 -15.82
C THR A 125 -0.98 17.74 -15.97
N SER A 126 0.18 18.19 -15.51
CA SER A 126 1.44 17.42 -15.61
C SER A 126 1.49 16.23 -14.65
N TYR A 127 0.77 16.32 -13.53
CA TYR A 127 0.68 15.26 -12.53
C TYR A 127 -0.75 14.82 -12.31
N VAL A 128 -0.90 13.56 -11.99
CA VAL A 128 -2.17 12.92 -11.59
C VAL A 128 -1.98 12.36 -10.18
N LEU A 129 -2.84 12.77 -9.26
CA LEU A 129 -2.95 12.13 -7.96
C LEU A 129 -4.07 11.10 -8.01
N LEU A 130 -3.70 9.83 -8.11
CA LEU A 130 -4.62 8.70 -7.95
C LEU A 130 -4.93 8.56 -6.47
N LEU A 131 -6.19 8.72 -6.10
CA LEU A 131 -6.62 8.71 -4.71
C LEU A 131 -7.86 7.82 -4.57
N ASP A 132 -7.84 6.89 -3.60
CA ASP A 132 -9.03 6.09 -3.32
C ASP A 132 -10.09 6.94 -2.59
N ALA A 133 -11.35 6.60 -2.77
CA ALA A 133 -12.49 7.36 -2.26
C ALA A 133 -12.65 7.35 -0.73
N ASP A 134 -11.87 6.51 -0.05
CA ASP A 134 -11.83 6.35 1.41
C ASP A 134 -10.54 6.94 2.04
N ILE A 135 -9.77 7.73 1.28
CA ILE A 135 -8.52 8.33 1.75
C ILE A 135 -8.71 9.80 2.13
N GLU A 136 -8.30 10.14 3.34
CA GLU A 136 -8.22 11.50 3.86
C GLU A 136 -6.77 12.00 3.81
N LEU A 137 -6.56 13.21 3.32
CA LEU A 137 -5.25 13.88 3.27
C LEU A 137 -5.22 15.05 4.25
N ASP A 138 -4.23 15.09 5.13
CA ASP A 138 -3.98 16.24 5.97
C ASP A 138 -3.61 17.47 5.12
N ASN A 139 -3.91 18.67 5.64
CA ASN A 139 -3.68 19.93 4.93
C ASN A 139 -2.22 20.09 4.44
N GLY A 140 -2.04 20.49 3.18
CA GLY A 140 -0.73 20.66 2.55
C GLY A 140 -0.11 19.39 1.98
N MET A 141 -0.79 18.24 2.07
CA MET A 141 -0.23 16.96 1.60
C MET A 141 -0.01 16.92 0.09
N VAL A 142 -0.95 17.47 -0.70
CA VAL A 142 -0.80 17.53 -2.18
C VAL A 142 0.40 18.38 -2.58
N ALA A 143 0.59 19.52 -1.93
CA ALA A 143 1.75 20.39 -2.18
C ALA A 143 3.06 19.69 -1.78
N THR A 144 3.07 18.95 -0.67
CA THR A 144 4.23 18.20 -0.19
C THR A 144 4.61 17.08 -1.16
N LEU A 145 3.63 16.34 -1.68
CA LEU A 145 3.84 15.31 -2.69
C LEU A 145 4.46 15.89 -3.97
N LEU A 146 3.89 17.00 -4.44
CA LEU A 146 4.37 17.68 -5.64
C LEU A 146 5.81 18.20 -5.44
N GLN A 147 6.08 18.89 -4.32
CA GLN A 147 7.42 19.38 -3.99
C GLN A 147 8.45 18.23 -3.96
N LYS A 148 8.11 17.10 -3.32
CA LYS A 148 8.99 15.93 -3.29
C LYS A 148 9.25 15.42 -4.71
N ALA A 149 8.20 15.27 -5.51
CA ALA A 149 8.31 14.75 -6.87
C ALA A 149 9.19 15.65 -7.75
N GLU A 150 9.04 16.99 -7.65
CA GLU A 150 9.82 17.94 -8.43
C GLU A 150 11.27 18.04 -7.94
N HIS A 151 11.49 18.14 -6.63
CA HIS A 151 12.82 18.29 -6.06
C HIS A 151 13.71 17.07 -6.31
N GLU A 152 13.14 15.86 -6.18
CA GLU A 152 13.86 14.60 -6.39
C GLU A 152 13.69 14.03 -7.80
N GLN A 153 13.05 14.78 -8.71
CA GLN A 153 12.77 14.38 -10.10
C GLN A 153 12.03 13.05 -10.23
N LEU A 154 11.15 12.76 -9.27
CA LEU A 154 10.38 11.54 -9.25
C LEU A 154 9.20 11.64 -10.25
N ALA A 155 8.96 10.57 -10.98
CA ALA A 155 7.77 10.45 -11.79
C ALA A 155 6.63 9.72 -11.09
N PHE A 156 6.92 9.08 -9.96
CA PHE A 156 5.96 8.29 -9.21
C PHE A 156 6.28 8.38 -7.71
N VAL A 157 5.32 8.81 -6.92
CA VAL A 157 5.40 8.88 -5.45
C VAL A 157 4.17 8.18 -4.88
N SER A 158 4.37 7.11 -4.12
CA SER A 158 3.29 6.39 -3.45
C SER A 158 3.42 6.50 -1.95
N LEU A 159 2.31 6.76 -1.26
CA LEU A 159 2.24 6.75 0.19
C LEU A 159 1.32 5.64 0.67
N MET A 160 1.85 4.84 1.58
CA MET A 160 1.02 3.91 2.34
C MET A 160 0.28 4.71 3.40
N ALA A 161 -1.04 4.74 3.26
CA ALA A 161 -1.92 5.40 4.21
C ALA A 161 -1.87 4.69 5.57
N GLU A 162 -2.02 5.46 6.63
CA GLU A 162 -2.30 4.94 7.97
C GLU A 162 -3.66 4.21 7.93
N PRO A 163 -3.69 2.91 8.22
CA PRO A 163 -4.93 2.15 8.20
C PRO A 163 -5.82 2.52 9.39
N ASN A 164 -7.14 2.34 9.23
CA ASN A 164 -8.04 2.43 10.37
C ASN A 164 -7.69 1.38 11.43
N MET A 165 -7.67 1.78 12.71
CA MET A 165 -7.35 0.92 13.86
C MET A 165 -8.34 1.09 15.01
N ASP A 166 -9.62 1.28 14.71
CA ASP A 166 -10.66 1.46 15.72
C ASP A 166 -11.07 0.15 16.38
N SER A 167 -11.20 -0.93 15.61
CA SER A 167 -11.57 -2.24 16.12
C SER A 167 -10.36 -3.00 16.70
N PHE A 168 -10.63 -3.98 17.59
CA PHE A 168 -9.61 -4.86 18.12
C PHE A 168 -8.91 -5.67 17.01
N ILE A 169 -9.66 -6.10 15.99
CA ILE A 169 -9.15 -6.90 14.87
C ILE A 169 -8.18 -6.06 14.02
N GLU A 170 -8.53 -4.80 13.77
CA GLU A 170 -7.66 -3.88 13.04
C GLU A 170 -6.37 -3.62 13.78
N ARG A 171 -6.42 -3.30 15.07
CA ARG A 171 -5.22 -3.08 15.92
C ARG A 171 -4.30 -4.30 15.96
N LEU A 172 -4.87 -5.51 15.88
CA LEU A 172 -4.09 -6.74 15.88
C LEU A 172 -3.45 -7.03 14.51
N LEU A 173 -4.18 -6.81 13.41
CA LEU A 173 -3.80 -7.31 12.10
C LEU A 173 -3.20 -6.24 11.15
N MET A 174 -3.58 -4.97 11.28
CA MET A 174 -3.07 -3.93 10.37
C MET A 174 -1.56 -3.68 10.52
N PRO A 175 -0.97 -3.63 11.73
CA PRO A 175 0.48 -3.53 11.86
C PRO A 175 1.20 -4.74 11.26
N ALA A 176 0.64 -5.94 11.39
CA ALA A 176 1.18 -7.14 10.75
C ALA A 176 1.10 -7.04 9.22
N PHE A 177 0.00 -6.54 8.67
CA PHE A 177 -0.14 -6.30 7.23
C PHE A 177 0.94 -5.34 6.71
N VAL A 178 1.15 -4.20 7.37
CA VAL A 178 2.20 -3.22 7.02
C VAL A 178 3.59 -3.85 7.12
N PHE A 179 3.85 -4.63 8.18
CA PHE A 179 5.12 -5.35 8.35
C PHE A 179 5.38 -6.31 7.19
N PHE A 180 4.42 -7.18 6.84
CA PHE A 180 4.56 -8.13 5.74
C PHE A 180 4.67 -7.45 4.39
N PHE A 181 3.94 -6.37 4.16
CA PHE A 181 4.06 -5.58 2.94
C PHE A 181 5.49 -5.05 2.76
N LYS A 182 6.09 -4.46 3.81
CA LYS A 182 7.48 -3.97 3.79
C LYS A 182 8.51 -5.09 3.68
N LEU A 183 8.21 -6.28 4.18
CA LEU A 183 9.07 -7.44 4.02
C LEU A 183 9.09 -7.95 2.56
N LEU A 184 7.93 -7.98 1.91
CA LEU A 184 7.78 -8.36 0.50
C LEU A 184 8.31 -7.28 -0.45
N TYR A 185 8.09 -6.01 -0.11
CA TYR A 185 8.46 -4.84 -0.91
C TYR A 185 9.30 -3.87 -0.09
N PRO A 186 10.58 -4.17 0.19
CA PRO A 186 11.42 -3.28 1.00
C PRO A 186 11.55 -1.90 0.37
N PHE A 187 11.07 -0.86 1.05
CA PHE A 187 11.02 0.50 0.50
C PHE A 187 12.40 1.01 0.08
N LYS A 188 13.44 0.72 0.84
CA LYS A 188 14.82 1.07 0.48
C LYS A 188 15.21 0.49 -0.89
N LEU A 189 14.84 -0.76 -1.19
CA LEU A 189 15.09 -1.36 -2.50
C LEU A 189 14.15 -0.81 -3.57
N SER A 190 12.87 -0.60 -3.23
CA SER A 190 11.92 0.02 -4.15
C SER A 190 12.38 1.41 -4.60
N ASN A 191 12.94 2.20 -3.68
CA ASN A 191 13.41 3.57 -3.91
C ASN A 191 14.82 3.63 -4.53
N THR A 192 15.49 2.49 -4.69
CA THR A 192 16.80 2.42 -5.36
C THR A 192 16.60 2.25 -6.86
N PRO A 193 17.07 3.18 -7.72
CA PRO A 193 16.82 3.11 -9.17
C PRO A 193 17.29 1.82 -9.83
N GLN A 194 18.44 1.27 -9.41
CA GLN A 194 19.06 0.06 -9.97
C GLN A 194 18.36 -1.24 -9.52
N SER A 195 17.51 -1.17 -8.51
CA SER A 195 16.77 -2.33 -8.03
C SER A 195 15.59 -2.66 -8.95
N LYS A 196 15.35 -3.95 -9.15
CA LYS A 196 14.16 -4.44 -9.88
C LYS A 196 12.88 -4.42 -9.04
N ILE A 197 13.02 -4.18 -7.74
CA ILE A 197 11.86 -4.12 -6.84
C ILE A 197 11.19 -2.76 -6.99
N ALA A 198 9.88 -2.77 -7.14
CA ALA A 198 9.03 -1.58 -7.10
C ALA A 198 7.85 -1.86 -6.17
N ALA A 199 7.50 -0.90 -5.35
CA ALA A 199 6.39 -0.96 -4.41
C ALA A 199 5.44 0.22 -4.65
N ALA A 200 4.17 0.00 -4.40
CA ALA A 200 3.19 1.07 -4.24
C ALA A 200 2.06 0.61 -3.33
N ALA A 201 1.45 1.56 -2.63
CA ALA A 201 0.18 1.41 -1.94
C ALA A 201 -0.88 2.20 -2.72
N GLY A 202 -1.92 1.53 -3.16
CA GLY A 202 -2.87 2.02 -4.17
C GLY A 202 -3.73 3.20 -3.72
N GLY A 203 -3.80 3.48 -2.40
CA GLY A 203 -4.68 4.51 -1.86
C GLY A 203 -4.24 5.95 -2.17
N CYS A 204 -2.93 6.23 -2.32
CA CYS A 204 -2.40 7.56 -2.60
C CYS A 204 -1.15 7.49 -3.47
N ILE A 205 -1.28 7.85 -4.75
CA ILE A 205 -0.18 7.79 -5.73
C ILE A 205 -0.16 9.07 -6.55
N LEU A 206 0.90 9.87 -6.43
CA LEU A 206 1.18 10.96 -7.35
C LEU A 206 2.05 10.44 -8.49
N VAL A 207 1.61 10.62 -9.73
CA VAL A 207 2.32 10.13 -10.93
C VAL A 207 2.36 11.19 -12.02
N LYS A 208 3.48 11.31 -12.72
CA LYS A 208 3.59 12.16 -13.92
C LYS A 208 2.70 11.59 -15.02
N ARG A 209 1.86 12.43 -15.62
CA ARG A 209 1.00 12.05 -16.75
C ARG A 209 1.81 11.51 -17.93
N GLU A 210 2.98 12.09 -18.20
CA GLU A 210 3.91 11.59 -19.21
C GLU A 210 4.31 10.14 -18.98
N ALA A 211 4.65 9.78 -17.73
CA ALA A 211 5.02 8.41 -17.37
C ALA A 211 3.85 7.44 -17.61
N LEU A 212 2.61 7.82 -17.25
CA LEU A 212 1.42 7.02 -17.55
C LEU A 212 1.25 6.80 -19.07
N HIS A 213 1.38 7.85 -19.87
CA HIS A 213 1.27 7.72 -21.32
C HIS A 213 2.36 6.83 -21.92
N GLN A 214 3.61 6.97 -21.44
CA GLN A 214 4.74 6.17 -21.95
C GLN A 214 4.57 4.67 -21.70
N ILE A 215 3.94 4.28 -20.58
CA ILE A 215 3.69 2.86 -20.28
C ILE A 215 2.40 2.32 -20.90
N GLY A 216 1.61 3.15 -21.60
CA GLY A 216 0.33 2.79 -22.17
C GLY A 216 -0.84 2.91 -21.19
N ALA A 217 -0.75 3.84 -20.25
CA ALA A 217 -1.74 4.16 -19.22
C ALA A 217 -2.16 2.92 -18.40
N PHE A 218 -3.41 2.81 -17.99
CA PHE A 218 -3.88 1.67 -17.19
C PHE A 218 -4.17 0.42 -18.05
N ASN A 219 -4.18 0.55 -19.38
CA ASN A 219 -4.34 -0.59 -20.28
C ASN A 219 -3.22 -1.64 -20.11
N CYS A 220 -2.00 -1.21 -19.74
CA CYS A 220 -0.89 -2.12 -19.46
C CYS A 220 -1.08 -2.96 -18.17
N LEU A 221 -2.10 -2.64 -17.38
CA LEU A 221 -2.44 -3.31 -16.11
C LEU A 221 -3.65 -4.25 -16.25
N ARG A 222 -4.20 -4.43 -17.46
CA ARG A 222 -5.30 -5.38 -17.68
C ARG A 222 -4.91 -6.75 -17.12
N ASN A 223 -5.83 -7.38 -16.40
CA ASN A 223 -5.62 -8.65 -15.69
C ASN A 223 -4.62 -8.59 -14.50
N ALA A 224 -4.08 -7.42 -14.14
CA ALA A 224 -3.26 -7.30 -12.94
C ALA A 224 -4.16 -7.35 -11.69
N LEU A 225 -3.86 -8.29 -10.76
CA LEU A 225 -4.55 -8.37 -9.46
C LEU A 225 -3.93 -7.46 -8.41
N ILE A 226 -2.64 -7.18 -8.54
CA ILE A 226 -1.88 -6.25 -7.72
C ILE A 226 -1.50 -5.09 -8.64
N ASP A 227 -2.45 -4.20 -8.85
CA ASP A 227 -2.39 -3.14 -9.86
C ASP A 227 -1.39 -2.04 -9.51
N ASP A 228 -1.31 -1.64 -8.24
CA ASP A 228 -0.45 -0.58 -7.72
C ASP A 228 1.04 -0.91 -7.83
N CYS A 229 1.48 -2.06 -7.31
CA CYS A 229 2.87 -2.50 -7.43
C CYS A 229 3.25 -2.80 -8.90
N THR A 230 2.29 -3.29 -9.70
CA THR A 230 2.51 -3.49 -11.14
C THR A 230 2.68 -2.15 -11.84
N LEU A 231 1.88 -1.14 -11.51
CA LEU A 231 2.01 0.21 -12.04
C LEU A 231 3.38 0.81 -11.71
N ALA A 232 3.78 0.75 -10.42
CA ALA A 232 5.10 1.22 -9.98
C ALA A 232 6.24 0.53 -10.76
N ASN A 233 6.13 -0.79 -10.95
CA ASN A 233 7.12 -1.56 -11.69
C ASN A 233 7.20 -1.16 -13.17
N ARG A 234 6.05 -0.94 -13.84
CA ARG A 234 6.00 -0.46 -15.23
C ARG A 234 6.64 0.91 -15.39
N VAL A 235 6.32 1.84 -14.49
CA VAL A 235 6.93 3.19 -14.48
C VAL A 235 8.44 3.10 -14.27
N LYS A 236 8.90 2.28 -13.33
CA LYS A 236 10.33 2.08 -13.07
C LYS A 236 11.06 1.41 -14.24
N GLN A 237 10.46 0.41 -14.88
CA GLN A 237 11.02 -0.24 -16.06
C GLN A 237 11.09 0.69 -17.28
N ALA A 238 10.22 1.68 -17.37
CA ALA A 238 10.28 2.74 -18.38
C ALA A 238 11.40 3.76 -18.13
N GLY A 239 12.21 3.58 -17.08
CA GLY A 239 13.38 4.42 -16.76
C GLY A 239 13.08 5.60 -15.85
N PHE A 240 11.87 5.72 -15.32
CA PHE A 240 11.51 6.79 -14.39
C PHE A 240 11.90 6.47 -12.94
N LEU A 241 12.20 7.52 -12.18
CA LEU A 241 12.44 7.41 -10.74
C LEU A 241 11.12 7.27 -9.99
N THR A 242 11.10 6.32 -9.04
CA THR A 242 9.94 6.01 -8.19
C THR A 242 10.31 6.10 -6.73
N TRP A 243 9.38 6.50 -5.88
CA TRP A 243 9.55 6.52 -4.44
C TRP A 243 8.28 6.03 -3.73
N THR A 244 8.45 5.26 -2.67
CA THR A 244 7.36 4.75 -1.83
C THR A 244 7.73 4.93 -0.37
N GLY A 245 6.78 5.39 0.44
CA GLY A 245 6.97 5.62 1.87
C GLY A 245 5.69 5.48 2.68
N LEU A 246 5.84 5.63 3.99
CA LEU A 246 4.75 5.68 4.97
C LEU A 246 4.28 7.14 5.15
N SER A 247 3.05 7.34 5.63
CA SER A 247 2.56 8.65 6.06
C SER A 247 1.43 8.52 7.06
N HIS A 248 1.49 9.28 8.14
CA HIS A 248 0.36 9.50 9.05
C HIS A 248 -0.55 10.65 8.56
N SER A 249 -0.08 11.45 7.63
CA SER A 249 -0.86 12.54 6.99
C SER A 249 -1.76 12.05 5.86
N VAL A 250 -1.73 10.75 5.56
CA VAL A 250 -2.62 10.06 4.61
C VAL A 250 -3.32 8.95 5.39
N LYS A 251 -4.63 9.03 5.54
CA LYS A 251 -5.41 8.12 6.39
C LYS A 251 -6.44 7.37 5.58
N SER A 252 -6.55 6.06 5.81
CA SER A 252 -7.61 5.26 5.22
C SER A 252 -8.76 5.11 6.21
N HIS A 253 -9.96 5.40 5.75
CA HIS A 253 -11.20 5.23 6.53
C HIS A 253 -11.91 3.91 6.23
N ARG A 254 -11.24 3.01 5.53
CA ARG A 254 -11.77 1.66 5.30
C ARG A 254 -11.82 0.88 6.59
N GLU A 255 -13.03 0.56 7.01
CA GLU A 255 -13.27 -0.22 8.23
C GLU A 255 -13.22 -1.72 7.96
N TYR A 256 -12.57 -2.45 8.87
CA TYR A 256 -12.53 -3.90 8.89
C TYR A 256 -13.09 -4.41 10.23
N GLN A 257 -14.40 -4.39 10.35
CA GLN A 257 -15.08 -4.78 11.60
C GLN A 257 -14.96 -6.27 11.92
N THR A 258 -14.70 -7.12 10.91
CA THR A 258 -14.60 -8.57 11.05
C THR A 258 -13.33 -9.12 10.39
N LEU A 259 -12.96 -10.35 10.74
CA LEU A 259 -11.78 -11.03 10.20
C LEU A 259 -11.91 -11.33 8.69
N MET A 260 -13.12 -11.64 8.20
CA MET A 260 -13.31 -12.16 6.84
C MET A 260 -12.84 -11.20 5.74
N PRO A 261 -13.15 -9.88 5.75
CA PRO A 261 -12.66 -8.96 4.71
C PRO A 261 -11.13 -8.85 4.69
N ILE A 262 -10.47 -8.91 5.86
CA ILE A 262 -9.00 -8.91 5.94
C ILE A 262 -8.44 -10.21 5.38
N TRP A 263 -9.06 -11.34 5.74
CA TRP A 263 -8.68 -12.65 5.22
C TRP A 263 -8.78 -12.71 3.69
N ASP A 264 -9.88 -12.25 3.13
CA ASP A 264 -10.11 -12.25 1.68
C ASP A 264 -9.09 -11.35 0.96
N MET A 265 -8.77 -10.18 1.52
CA MET A 265 -7.74 -9.29 0.99
C MET A 265 -6.37 -9.97 0.99
N VAL A 266 -5.95 -10.57 2.11
CA VAL A 266 -4.65 -11.23 2.25
C VAL A 266 -4.57 -12.49 1.39
N ALA A 267 -5.59 -13.35 1.42
CA ALA A 267 -5.60 -14.60 0.67
C ALA A 267 -5.49 -14.36 -0.85
N ARG A 268 -6.26 -13.39 -1.37
CA ARG A 268 -6.22 -13.02 -2.78
C ARG A 268 -4.83 -12.51 -3.20
N THR A 269 -4.25 -11.61 -2.42
CA THR A 269 -2.94 -11.01 -2.75
C THR A 269 -1.80 -11.99 -2.55
N ALA A 270 -1.80 -12.77 -1.46
CA ALA A 270 -0.74 -13.74 -1.15
C ALA A 270 -0.63 -14.83 -2.23
N PHE A 271 -1.74 -15.41 -2.66
CA PHE A 271 -1.71 -16.48 -3.67
C PHE A 271 -1.28 -15.97 -5.05
N THR A 272 -1.62 -14.72 -5.38
CA THR A 272 -1.12 -14.04 -6.58
C THR A 272 0.38 -13.81 -6.52
N GLN A 273 0.94 -13.40 -5.37
CA GLN A 273 2.39 -13.25 -5.17
C GLN A 273 3.15 -14.57 -5.36
N LEU A 274 2.53 -15.69 -5.05
CA LEU A 274 3.10 -17.02 -5.25
C LEU A 274 2.90 -17.57 -6.68
N ASN A 275 2.47 -16.72 -7.63
CA ASN A 275 2.16 -17.11 -9.01
C ASN A 275 1.21 -18.31 -9.08
N TYR A 276 0.23 -18.38 -8.17
CA TYR A 276 -0.75 -19.48 -8.05
C TYR A 276 -0.11 -20.86 -7.85
N SER A 277 1.14 -20.94 -7.35
CA SER A 277 1.87 -22.17 -7.15
C SER A 277 1.55 -22.79 -5.79
N ILE A 278 0.95 -24.00 -5.80
CA ILE A 278 0.69 -24.79 -4.59
C ILE A 278 2.01 -25.17 -3.89
N PHE A 279 3.07 -25.45 -4.66
CA PHE A 279 4.38 -25.76 -4.08
C PHE A 279 4.90 -24.59 -3.23
N TRP A 280 4.90 -23.37 -3.77
CA TRP A 280 5.33 -22.18 -3.02
C TRP A 280 4.40 -21.87 -1.86
N LEU A 281 3.11 -22.16 -1.98
CA LEU A 281 2.17 -22.03 -0.86
C LEU A 281 2.55 -22.93 0.30
N LEU A 282 2.85 -24.21 0.02
CA LEU A 282 3.29 -25.17 1.05
C LEU A 282 4.62 -24.74 1.68
N VAL A 283 5.60 -24.30 0.88
CA VAL A 283 6.88 -23.79 1.39
C VAL A 283 6.64 -22.58 2.32
N CYS A 284 5.84 -21.59 1.89
CA CYS A 284 5.53 -20.42 2.72
C CYS A 284 4.79 -20.81 4.00
N THR A 285 3.86 -21.77 3.94
CA THR A 285 3.14 -22.26 5.13
C THR A 285 4.10 -22.89 6.14
N LEU A 286 5.02 -23.74 5.69
CA LEU A 286 6.03 -24.35 6.56
C LEU A 286 6.97 -23.30 7.17
N LEU A 287 7.38 -22.31 6.38
CA LEU A 287 8.19 -21.19 6.89
C LEU A 287 7.43 -20.38 7.94
N MET A 288 6.14 -20.07 7.72
CA MET A 288 5.31 -19.36 8.69
C MET A 288 5.12 -20.14 9.98
N ILE A 289 4.88 -21.46 9.89
CA ILE A 289 4.79 -22.33 11.06
C ILE A 289 6.13 -22.33 11.82
N SER A 290 7.27 -22.42 11.13
CA SER A 290 8.58 -22.35 11.77
C SER A 290 8.85 -21.01 12.46
N LEU A 291 8.55 -19.89 11.77
CA LEU A 291 8.80 -18.54 12.25
C LEU A 291 7.89 -18.13 13.42
N PHE A 292 6.60 -18.44 13.34
CA PHE A 292 5.59 -17.92 14.26
C PHE A 292 5.07 -18.92 15.28
N TRP A 293 5.38 -20.21 15.13
CA TRP A 293 4.99 -21.22 16.08
C TRP A 293 6.19 -21.90 16.73
N PHE A 294 7.03 -22.62 15.97
CA PHE A 294 8.12 -23.36 16.56
C PHE A 294 9.18 -22.48 17.21
N ALA A 295 9.58 -21.40 16.59
CA ALA A 295 10.62 -20.54 17.15
C ALA A 295 10.17 -19.79 18.41
N PRO A 296 9.02 -19.05 18.43
CA PRO A 296 8.63 -18.25 19.60
C PRO A 296 7.85 -19.04 20.67
N VAL A 297 7.22 -20.17 20.36
CA VAL A 297 6.34 -20.92 21.27
C VAL A 297 6.83 -22.35 21.46
N GLY A 298 7.03 -23.09 20.37
CA GLY A 298 7.42 -24.50 20.41
C GLY A 298 8.76 -24.73 21.10
N SER A 299 9.67 -23.76 21.04
CA SER A 299 10.95 -23.79 21.73
C SER A 299 10.82 -23.91 23.24
N PHE A 300 9.80 -23.29 23.85
CA PHE A 300 9.53 -23.40 25.29
C PHE A 300 8.88 -24.72 25.69
N LEU A 301 8.31 -25.46 24.73
CA LEU A 301 7.73 -26.78 24.95
C LEU A 301 8.80 -27.90 24.96
N ALA A 302 10.00 -27.60 24.47
CA ALA A 302 11.15 -28.47 24.66
C ALA A 302 11.65 -28.23 26.10
N GLU A 303 11.45 -29.19 27.00
CA GLU A 303 11.72 -29.09 28.46
C GLU A 303 13.20 -28.85 28.81
N GLU A 304 14.02 -28.40 27.86
CA GLU A 304 15.44 -28.15 28.01
C GLU A 304 15.77 -26.65 28.07
N TRP A 305 16.78 -26.27 28.83
CA TRP A 305 17.31 -24.90 28.91
C TRP A 305 17.62 -24.29 27.52
N LEU A 306 18.10 -25.11 26.59
CA LEU A 306 18.37 -24.69 25.22
C LEU A 306 17.11 -24.17 24.50
N GLY A 307 15.97 -24.81 24.68
CA GLY A 307 14.69 -24.36 24.13
C GLY A 307 14.29 -22.98 24.62
N VAL A 308 14.42 -22.75 25.92
CA VAL A 308 14.15 -21.43 26.54
C VAL A 308 15.04 -20.34 25.94
N MET A 309 16.33 -20.61 25.79
CA MET A 309 17.28 -19.64 25.18
C MET A 309 16.93 -19.30 23.74
N ILE A 310 16.58 -20.31 22.92
CA ILE A 310 16.14 -20.12 21.52
C ILE A 310 14.87 -19.25 21.48
N GLY A 311 13.89 -19.55 22.34
CA GLY A 311 12.65 -18.79 22.43
C GLY A 311 12.89 -17.31 22.78
N LEU A 312 13.66 -17.04 23.83
CA LEU A 312 14.00 -15.68 24.23
C LEU A 312 14.77 -14.92 23.14
N PHE A 313 15.71 -15.58 22.48
CA PHE A 313 16.47 -15.02 21.38
C PHE A 313 15.59 -14.68 20.16
N THR A 314 14.59 -15.54 19.89
CA THR A 314 13.58 -15.30 18.85
C THR A 314 12.70 -14.10 19.21
N TRP A 315 12.17 -14.04 20.43
CA TRP A 315 11.36 -12.92 20.89
C TRP A 315 12.10 -11.59 20.79
N LEU A 316 13.39 -11.56 21.14
CA LEU A 316 14.21 -10.37 20.97
C LEU A 316 14.28 -9.92 19.50
N ALA A 317 14.51 -10.86 18.57
CA ALA A 317 14.53 -10.53 17.14
C ALA A 317 13.17 -10.03 16.63
N MET A 318 12.07 -10.67 17.08
CA MET A 318 10.70 -10.26 16.73
C MET A 318 10.42 -8.83 17.24
N LEU A 319 10.76 -8.52 18.48
CA LEU A 319 10.57 -7.18 19.04
C LEU A 319 11.37 -6.14 18.26
N VAL A 320 12.64 -6.39 17.97
CA VAL A 320 13.49 -5.48 17.18
C VAL A 320 12.91 -5.27 15.76
N ALA A 321 12.34 -6.32 15.16
CA ALA A 321 11.79 -6.23 13.82
C ALA A 321 10.41 -5.53 13.78
N TYR A 322 9.58 -5.71 14.79
CA TYR A 322 8.15 -5.35 14.76
C TYR A 322 7.83 -4.01 15.40
N ILE A 323 8.53 -3.65 16.50
CA ILE A 323 8.31 -2.37 17.20
C ILE A 323 8.29 -1.14 16.28
N PRO A 324 9.18 -1.02 15.25
CA PRO A 324 9.15 0.13 14.37
C PRO A 324 7.87 0.25 13.49
N THR A 325 7.03 -0.79 13.43
CA THR A 325 5.78 -0.81 12.65
C THR A 325 4.53 -0.64 13.51
N LEU A 326 4.68 -0.57 14.83
CA LEU A 326 3.62 -0.25 15.79
C LEU A 326 3.48 1.25 15.98
#